data_c284e174a80bc8b0a6cc8231b267b4f6
#
_entry.id   c284e174a80bc8b0a6cc8231b267b4f6
#
_cell.length_a   1.000
_cell.length_b   1.000
_cell.length_c   1.000
_cell.angle_alpha   90.00
_cell.angle_beta   90.00
_cell.angle_gamma   90.00
#
_symmetry.space_group_name_H-M   'P 1'
#
loop_
_entity.id
_entity.type
_entity.pdbx_description
1 polymer ?
#
loop_
_entity_poly.entity_id
_entity_poly.type
_entity_poly.pdbx_seq_one_letter_code
_entity_poly.pdbx_strand_id
1 'polypeptide(L)'
;GDIYIGVVGPVRTGKSTFIRRFMELVALPQMSDTKQAEIRDQLPLSGSGKIITTAETKFIPKEAVPITLGEDQQVKIRLIDSVGFLVKGASGQTEDGKERMVKTPWFEQAIPFREAARIGTQKVIQEHSTIGIVVTTDGSFGELPRDNFSEAEEKAIQELKKQQKPFIVLVNSQMPYKDAALKTAEEIQQKYKVTALTVNCDQLRKEDIARILEKVLY
;
A
#
# COMPACT_ATOMS: atom_id res chain seq x y z
N GLY A 1 -12.57 1.61 -18.56
CA GLY A 1 -11.12 1.65 -18.46
C GLY A 1 -10.57 0.70 -17.42
N ASP A 2 -9.26 0.62 -17.38
CA ASP A 2 -8.56 -0.21 -16.42
C ASP A 2 -8.01 0.67 -15.29
N ILE A 3 -8.12 0.19 -14.06
CA ILE A 3 -7.60 0.89 -12.87
C ILE A 3 -6.56 -0.01 -12.22
N TYR A 4 -5.33 0.45 -12.21
CA TYR A 4 -4.23 -0.25 -11.57
C TYR A 4 -3.78 0.55 -10.36
N ILE A 5 -4.06 0.05 -9.16
CA ILE A 5 -3.84 0.76 -7.91
C ILE A 5 -2.51 0.32 -7.31
N GLY A 6 -1.53 1.22 -7.33
CA GLY A 6 -0.26 1.00 -6.63
C GLY A 6 -0.42 1.32 -5.15
N VAL A 7 -0.22 0.32 -4.29
CA VAL A 7 -0.27 0.49 -2.84
C VAL A 7 1.16 0.61 -2.35
N VAL A 8 1.54 1.80 -1.95
CA VAL A 8 2.92 2.17 -1.64
C VAL A 8 3.01 2.85 -0.27
N GLY A 9 4.20 3.24 0.12
CA GLY A 9 4.42 3.93 1.39
C GLY A 9 5.51 3.26 2.20
N PRO A 10 5.66 3.66 3.48
CA PRO A 10 6.64 3.03 4.35
C PRO A 10 6.32 1.55 4.57
N VAL A 11 7.34 0.76 4.85
CA VAL A 11 7.14 -0.65 5.24
C VAL A 11 6.34 -0.72 6.54
N ARG A 12 5.64 -1.84 6.73
CA ARG A 12 4.93 -2.17 7.98
C ARG A 12 3.82 -1.20 8.37
N THR A 13 3.16 -0.63 7.39
CA THR A 13 2.06 0.32 7.64
C THR A 13 0.68 -0.26 7.42
N GLY A 14 0.58 -1.51 6.94
CA GLY A 14 -0.71 -2.15 6.68
C GLY A 14 -1.10 -2.23 5.22
N LYS A 15 -0.15 -2.10 4.28
CA LYS A 15 -0.42 -2.19 2.85
C LYS A 15 -1.06 -3.51 2.45
N SER A 16 -0.48 -4.62 2.90
CA SER A 16 -1.01 -5.96 2.59
C SER A 16 -2.40 -6.17 3.18
N THR A 17 -2.63 -5.69 4.39
CA THR A 17 -3.94 -5.75 5.03
C THR A 17 -4.98 -4.94 4.23
N PHE A 18 -4.60 -3.75 3.80
CA PHE A 18 -5.47 -2.91 2.95
C PHE A 18 -5.85 -3.66 1.67
N ILE A 19 -4.87 -4.24 0.98
CA ILE A 19 -5.11 -4.96 -0.28
C ILE A 19 -6.05 -6.14 -0.05
N ARG A 20 -5.81 -6.93 1.00
CA ARG A 20 -6.66 -8.06 1.33
C ARG A 20 -8.11 -7.62 1.57
N ARG A 21 -8.30 -6.61 2.42
CA ARG A 21 -9.64 -6.11 2.75
C ARG A 21 -10.35 -5.53 1.53
N PHE A 22 -9.61 -4.78 0.71
CA PHE A 22 -10.16 -4.24 -0.53
C PHE A 22 -10.68 -5.37 -1.43
N MET A 23 -9.89 -6.39 -1.65
CA MET A 23 -10.29 -7.52 -2.50
C MET A 23 -11.46 -8.29 -1.91
N GLU A 24 -11.44 -8.55 -0.61
CA GLU A 24 -12.54 -9.26 0.07
C GLU A 24 -13.86 -8.49 0.02
N LEU A 25 -13.82 -7.17 0.12
CA LEU A 25 -15.02 -6.35 0.20
C LEU A 25 -15.56 -5.93 -1.16
N VAL A 26 -14.69 -5.70 -2.14
CA VAL A 26 -15.08 -5.08 -3.42
C VAL A 26 -15.02 -6.06 -4.58
N ALA A 27 -13.97 -6.84 -4.69
CA ALA A 27 -13.76 -7.68 -5.87
C ALA A 27 -14.36 -9.06 -5.75
N LEU A 28 -14.04 -9.79 -4.67
CA LEU A 28 -14.49 -11.17 -4.49
C LEU A 28 -16.01 -11.34 -4.52
N PRO A 29 -16.82 -10.47 -3.87
CA PRO A 29 -18.27 -10.64 -3.88
C PRO A 29 -18.90 -10.60 -5.28
N GLN A 30 -18.18 -10.05 -6.26
CA GLN A 30 -18.68 -9.92 -7.63
C GLN A 30 -18.26 -11.09 -8.53
N MET A 31 -17.59 -12.10 -7.98
CA MET A 31 -16.98 -13.18 -8.75
C MET A 31 -17.62 -14.52 -8.47
N SER A 32 -17.48 -15.46 -9.41
CA SER A 32 -17.89 -16.85 -9.22
C SER A 32 -17.09 -17.51 -8.11
N ASP A 33 -17.61 -18.59 -7.53
CA ASP A 33 -16.93 -19.32 -6.45
C ASP A 33 -15.55 -19.81 -6.88
N THR A 34 -15.43 -20.29 -8.12
CA THR A 34 -14.15 -20.76 -8.68
C THR A 34 -13.13 -19.63 -8.75
N LYS A 35 -13.55 -18.47 -9.25
CA LYS A 35 -12.67 -17.29 -9.36
C LYS A 35 -12.29 -16.75 -7.99
N GLN A 36 -13.22 -16.74 -7.04
CA GLN A 36 -12.95 -16.34 -5.66
C GLN A 36 -11.84 -17.20 -5.05
N ALA A 37 -11.94 -18.52 -5.20
CA ALA A 37 -10.93 -19.45 -4.65
C ALA A 37 -9.55 -19.17 -5.26
N GLU A 38 -9.48 -18.96 -6.57
CA GLU A 38 -8.25 -18.64 -7.27
C GLU A 38 -7.61 -17.36 -6.76
N ILE A 39 -8.41 -16.30 -6.58
CA ILE A 39 -7.91 -15.01 -6.11
C ILE A 39 -7.52 -15.05 -4.64
N ARG A 40 -8.26 -15.79 -3.79
CA ARG A 40 -7.93 -15.92 -2.37
C ARG A 40 -6.51 -16.47 -2.17
N ASP A 41 -6.06 -17.38 -3.03
CA ASP A 41 -4.71 -17.91 -2.98
C ASP A 41 -3.65 -16.85 -3.32
N GLN A 42 -4.03 -15.79 -3.98
CA GLN A 42 -3.12 -14.70 -4.35
C GLN A 42 -3.09 -13.56 -3.33
N LEU A 43 -4.02 -13.55 -2.37
CA LEU A 43 -4.09 -12.47 -1.38
C LEU A 43 -2.88 -12.49 -0.45
N PRO A 44 -2.34 -11.31 -0.12
CA PRO A 44 -1.22 -11.25 0.80
C PRO A 44 -1.66 -11.64 2.22
N LEU A 45 -0.77 -12.33 2.92
CA LEU A 45 -0.98 -12.63 4.34
C LEU A 45 -0.73 -11.36 5.15
N SER A 46 -1.63 -11.06 6.08
CA SER A 46 -1.40 -9.97 7.01
C SER A 46 -0.29 -10.38 7.97
N GLY A 47 0.82 -9.63 7.94
CA GLY A 47 2.02 -9.98 8.67
C GLY A 47 2.47 -8.89 9.63
N SER A 48 1.57 -8.41 10.50
CA SER A 48 1.97 -7.43 11.51
C SER A 48 3.08 -8.02 12.40
N GLY A 49 4.14 -7.28 12.60
CA GLY A 49 5.24 -7.68 13.47
C GLY A 49 6.22 -8.68 12.88
N LYS A 50 6.09 -9.05 11.63
CA LYS A 50 6.98 -10.03 11.01
C LYS A 50 8.15 -9.38 10.28
N ILE A 51 9.22 -10.17 10.10
CA ILE A 51 10.39 -9.77 9.34
C ILE A 51 9.99 -9.63 7.88
N ILE A 52 10.46 -8.56 7.23
CA ILE A 52 10.29 -8.35 5.79
C ILE A 52 11.15 -9.40 5.07
N THR A 53 10.52 -10.25 4.25
CA THR A 53 11.20 -11.37 3.64
C THR A 53 11.51 -11.21 2.15
N THR A 54 10.77 -10.36 1.44
CA THR A 54 10.93 -10.20 -0.01
C THR A 54 10.76 -8.75 -0.44
N ALA A 55 11.45 -8.38 -1.51
CA ALA A 55 11.31 -7.08 -2.17
C ALA A 55 10.47 -7.19 -3.46
N GLU A 56 9.89 -8.36 -3.74
CA GLU A 56 9.14 -8.56 -4.96
C GLU A 56 7.84 -7.77 -5.02
N THR A 57 7.54 -7.25 -6.21
CA THR A 57 6.25 -6.64 -6.53
C THR A 57 5.23 -7.74 -6.77
N LYS A 58 4.05 -7.60 -6.19
CA LYS A 58 2.97 -8.57 -6.38
C LYS A 58 1.77 -7.90 -7.01
N PHE A 59 1.24 -8.54 -8.05
CA PHE A 59 0.02 -8.09 -8.73
C PHE A 59 -1.17 -8.91 -8.21
N ILE A 60 -2.20 -8.23 -7.73
CA ILE A 60 -3.35 -8.88 -7.07
C ILE A 60 -4.64 -8.33 -7.67
N PRO A 61 -5.38 -9.14 -8.44
CA PRO A 61 -4.97 -10.46 -8.95
C PRO A 61 -3.91 -10.33 -10.03
N LYS A 62 -3.24 -11.42 -10.37
CA LYS A 62 -2.20 -11.41 -11.40
C LYS A 62 -2.68 -10.79 -12.71
N GLU A 63 -3.92 -11.09 -13.08
CA GLU A 63 -4.60 -10.44 -14.21
C GLU A 63 -5.73 -9.58 -13.69
N ALA A 64 -5.88 -8.39 -14.26
CA ALA A 64 -6.95 -7.48 -13.87
C ALA A 64 -8.32 -8.13 -14.07
N VAL A 65 -9.24 -7.90 -13.14
CA VAL A 65 -10.57 -8.50 -13.16
C VAL A 65 -11.64 -7.42 -13.30
N PRO A 66 -12.73 -7.72 -14.04
CA PRO A 66 -13.82 -6.76 -14.16
C PRO A 66 -14.63 -6.70 -12.87
N ILE A 67 -14.90 -5.48 -12.42
CA ILE A 67 -15.77 -5.22 -11.28
C ILE A 67 -16.69 -4.04 -11.61
N THR A 68 -17.78 -3.93 -10.86
CA THR A 68 -18.67 -2.78 -10.93
C THR A 68 -18.37 -1.86 -9.75
N LEU A 69 -18.07 -0.60 -10.04
CA LEU A 69 -17.93 0.45 -9.03
C LEU A 69 -19.16 1.34 -9.05
N GLY A 70 -19.71 1.63 -7.86
CA GLY A 70 -20.94 2.40 -7.77
C GLY A 70 -22.12 1.64 -8.40
N GLU A 71 -23.00 2.36 -9.07
CA GLU A 71 -24.22 1.76 -9.64
C GLU A 71 -24.00 1.13 -11.01
N ASP A 72 -23.21 1.77 -11.88
CA ASP A 72 -23.12 1.38 -13.28
C ASP A 72 -21.72 1.33 -13.90
N GLN A 73 -20.70 1.75 -13.18
CA GLN A 73 -19.37 1.86 -13.76
C GLN A 73 -18.63 0.53 -13.72
N GLN A 74 -18.39 -0.06 -14.89
CA GLN A 74 -17.59 -1.28 -14.99
C GLN A 74 -16.14 -0.92 -15.31
N VAL A 75 -15.22 -1.49 -14.55
CA VAL A 75 -13.78 -1.30 -14.73
C VAL A 75 -13.06 -2.61 -14.51
N LYS A 76 -11.88 -2.75 -15.10
CA LYS A 76 -10.97 -3.83 -14.74
C LYS A 76 -10.02 -3.28 -13.68
N ILE A 77 -9.85 -4.02 -12.62
CA ILE A 77 -9.04 -3.58 -11.48
C ILE A 77 -7.93 -4.58 -11.16
N ARG A 78 -6.81 -4.04 -10.76
CA ARG A 78 -5.69 -4.78 -10.19
C ARG A 78 -5.01 -3.91 -9.16
N LEU A 79 -4.71 -4.48 -8.00
CA LEU A 79 -3.90 -3.83 -7.00
C LEU A 79 -2.47 -4.33 -7.13
N ILE A 80 -1.53 -3.47 -6.80
CA ILE A 80 -0.11 -3.80 -6.91
C ILE A 80 0.53 -3.55 -5.56
N ASP A 81 0.98 -4.63 -4.92
CA ASP A 81 1.64 -4.56 -3.63
C ASP A 81 3.12 -4.31 -3.82
N SER A 82 3.69 -3.49 -2.96
CA SER A 82 5.12 -3.23 -2.91
C SER A 82 5.62 -3.43 -1.49
N VAL A 83 6.91 -3.66 -1.33
CA VAL A 83 7.51 -3.69 0.00
C VAL A 83 7.35 -2.35 0.68
N GLY A 84 7.56 -1.28 -0.07
CA GLY A 84 7.57 0.08 0.44
C GLY A 84 8.99 0.57 0.73
N PHE A 85 9.10 1.83 1.09
CA PHE A 85 10.38 2.41 1.50
C PHE A 85 10.69 2.01 2.94
N LEU A 86 11.95 1.64 3.20
CA LEU A 86 12.34 1.18 4.52
C LEU A 86 12.31 2.32 5.54
N VAL A 87 12.00 1.98 6.77
CA VAL A 87 11.95 2.93 7.88
C VAL A 87 13.02 2.57 8.90
N LYS A 88 13.47 3.58 9.64
CA LYS A 88 14.45 3.41 10.71
C LYS A 88 13.86 2.49 11.80
N GLY A 89 14.61 1.48 12.18
CA GLY A 89 14.18 0.55 13.22
C GLY A 89 13.35 -0.64 12.74
N ALA A 90 13.01 -0.72 11.45
CA ALA A 90 12.33 -1.89 10.92
C ALA A 90 13.30 -3.07 10.81
N SER A 91 12.84 -4.27 11.20
CA SER A 91 13.63 -5.48 11.07
C SER A 91 13.62 -6.01 9.64
N GLY A 92 14.60 -6.85 9.30
CA GLY A 92 14.72 -7.47 7.99
C GLY A 92 15.67 -6.77 7.02
N GLN A 93 16.24 -5.63 7.41
CA GLN A 93 17.22 -4.91 6.59
C GLN A 93 18.61 -5.55 6.67
N THR A 94 18.91 -6.20 7.78
CA THR A 94 20.22 -6.81 8.04
C THR A 94 20.07 -8.28 8.38
N GLU A 95 21.11 -9.04 8.09
CA GLU A 95 21.21 -10.45 8.41
C GLU A 95 22.63 -10.68 8.99
N ASP A 96 22.70 -11.26 10.20
CA ASP A 96 23.96 -11.50 10.91
C ASP A 96 24.83 -10.25 11.04
N GLY A 97 24.22 -9.09 11.30
CA GLY A 97 24.92 -7.82 11.46
C GLY A 97 25.39 -7.17 10.17
N LYS A 98 25.10 -7.77 9.02
CA LYS A 98 25.45 -7.25 7.68
C LYS A 98 24.21 -6.88 6.90
N GLU A 99 24.36 -6.00 5.91
CA GLU A 99 23.27 -5.69 5.01
C GLU A 99 22.76 -6.96 4.33
N ARG A 100 21.45 -7.16 4.38
CA ARG A 100 20.82 -8.28 3.72
C ARG A 100 20.84 -8.06 2.21
N MET A 101 21.35 -9.06 1.48
CA MET A 101 21.42 -9.05 0.02
C MET A 101 20.30 -9.89 -0.56
N VAL A 102 19.71 -9.44 -1.66
CA VAL A 102 18.63 -10.15 -2.33
C VAL A 102 18.83 -10.14 -3.83
N LYS A 103 18.36 -11.20 -4.49
CA LYS A 103 18.29 -11.23 -5.94
C LYS A 103 16.98 -10.63 -6.43
N THR A 104 17.04 -9.92 -7.53
CA THR A 104 15.88 -9.28 -8.15
C THR A 104 15.85 -9.59 -9.63
N PRO A 105 14.70 -9.46 -10.30
CA PRO A 105 14.63 -9.64 -11.76
C PRO A 105 15.34 -8.54 -12.56
N TRP A 106 15.78 -7.46 -11.90
CA TRP A 106 16.35 -6.30 -12.59
C TRP A 106 17.87 -6.32 -12.71
N PHE A 107 18.54 -7.13 -11.89
CA PHE A 107 20.00 -7.20 -11.85
C PHE A 107 20.47 -8.65 -11.78
N GLU A 108 21.60 -8.92 -12.41
CA GLU A 108 22.20 -10.27 -12.39
C GLU A 108 22.77 -10.60 -11.02
N GLN A 109 23.32 -9.62 -10.33
CA GLN A 109 23.93 -9.81 -9.01
C GLN A 109 22.95 -9.39 -7.91
N ALA A 110 23.11 -10.01 -6.74
CA ALA A 110 22.36 -9.62 -5.56
C ALA A 110 22.69 -8.17 -5.18
N ILE A 111 21.69 -7.44 -4.69
CA ILE A 111 21.81 -6.05 -4.24
C ILE A 111 21.30 -5.95 -2.81
N PRO A 112 21.66 -4.86 -2.07
CA PRO A 112 21.11 -4.67 -0.72
C PRO A 112 19.58 -4.64 -0.75
N PHE A 113 18.97 -5.26 0.25
CA PHE A 113 17.50 -5.32 0.37
C PHE A 113 16.87 -3.93 0.33
N ARG A 114 17.49 -2.96 1.03
CA ARG A 114 17.01 -1.57 1.03
C ARG A 114 16.93 -1.01 -0.39
N GLU A 115 17.93 -1.25 -1.20
CA GLU A 115 17.99 -0.79 -2.59
C GLU A 115 16.92 -1.50 -3.43
N ALA A 116 16.75 -2.80 -3.25
CA ALA A 116 15.73 -3.57 -3.94
C ALA A 116 14.32 -3.08 -3.59
N ALA A 117 14.07 -2.79 -2.32
CA ALA A 117 12.79 -2.25 -1.86
C ALA A 117 12.50 -0.88 -2.47
N ARG A 118 13.51 -0.02 -2.53
CA ARG A 118 13.40 1.32 -3.15
C ARG A 118 13.08 1.20 -4.64
N ILE A 119 13.85 0.41 -5.38
CA ILE A 119 13.68 0.25 -6.82
C ILE A 119 12.31 -0.38 -7.12
N GLY A 120 11.95 -1.43 -6.40
CA GLY A 120 10.66 -2.11 -6.59
C GLY A 120 9.49 -1.17 -6.34
N THR A 121 9.54 -0.37 -5.29
CA THR A 121 8.49 0.61 -4.98
C THR A 121 8.41 1.69 -6.06
N GLN A 122 9.55 2.19 -6.52
CA GLN A 122 9.56 3.16 -7.61
C GLN A 122 8.97 2.59 -8.89
N LYS A 123 9.27 1.33 -9.23
CA LYS A 123 8.69 0.67 -10.41
C LYS A 123 7.17 0.53 -10.30
N VAL A 124 6.66 0.21 -9.13
CA VAL A 124 5.21 0.18 -8.90
C VAL A 124 4.59 1.53 -9.24
N ILE A 125 5.18 2.60 -8.76
CA ILE A 125 4.67 3.95 -9.00
C ILE A 125 4.82 4.33 -10.48
N GLN A 126 5.99 4.14 -11.07
CA GLN A 126 6.31 4.63 -12.40
C GLN A 126 5.69 3.80 -13.52
N GLU A 127 5.78 2.48 -13.41
CA GLU A 127 5.51 1.57 -14.53
C GLU A 127 4.18 0.84 -14.45
N HIS A 128 3.67 0.57 -13.23
CA HIS A 128 2.57 -0.37 -13.06
C HIS A 128 1.26 0.28 -12.61
N SER A 129 1.29 1.48 -12.06
CA SER A 129 0.12 2.10 -11.45
C SER A 129 -0.49 3.19 -12.32
N THR A 130 -1.83 3.26 -12.36
CA THR A 130 -2.54 4.40 -12.91
C THR A 130 -2.92 5.38 -11.81
N ILE A 131 -3.16 4.88 -10.60
CA ILE A 131 -3.39 5.69 -9.40
C ILE A 131 -2.60 5.10 -8.25
N GLY A 132 -2.40 5.91 -7.20
CA GLY A 132 -1.67 5.50 -6.01
C GLY A 132 -2.49 5.59 -4.74
N ILE A 133 -2.21 4.70 -3.81
CA ILE A 133 -2.68 4.79 -2.44
C ILE A 133 -1.44 4.67 -1.56
N VAL A 134 -1.11 5.75 -0.86
CA VAL A 134 0.00 5.74 0.11
C VAL A 134 -0.58 5.32 1.45
N VAL A 135 -0.12 4.21 1.99
CA VAL A 135 -0.51 3.77 3.33
C VAL A 135 0.62 4.10 4.28
N THR A 136 0.35 5.00 5.21
CA THR A 136 1.26 5.34 6.32
C THR A 136 0.56 5.03 7.64
N THR A 137 1.10 5.45 8.76
CA THR A 137 0.53 5.15 10.07
C THR A 137 0.82 6.29 11.06
N ASP A 138 -0.04 6.40 12.06
CA ASP A 138 0.18 7.30 13.19
C ASP A 138 1.02 6.67 14.30
N GLY A 139 1.49 5.43 14.11
CA GLY A 139 2.29 4.71 15.09
C GLY A 139 1.49 4.01 16.18
N SER A 140 0.16 4.04 16.14
CA SER A 140 -0.69 3.50 17.21
C SER A 140 -0.69 1.98 17.29
N PHE A 141 -0.16 1.29 16.29
CA PHE A 141 -0.02 -0.17 16.33
C PHE A 141 1.20 -0.65 17.14
N GLY A 142 1.99 0.27 17.67
CA GLY A 142 2.84 0.03 18.83
C GLY A 142 4.28 -0.38 18.60
N GLU A 143 4.69 -0.77 17.40
CA GLU A 143 6.06 -1.23 17.19
C GLU A 143 7.07 -0.08 17.02
N LEU A 144 6.71 0.91 16.22
CA LEU A 144 7.56 2.05 15.93
C LEU A 144 6.77 3.35 16.11
N PRO A 145 7.42 4.41 16.64
CA PRO A 145 6.74 5.69 16.79
C PRO A 145 6.50 6.37 15.45
N ARG A 146 5.53 7.27 15.42
CA ARG A 146 5.11 7.99 14.22
C ARG A 146 6.29 8.60 13.44
N ASP A 147 7.21 9.24 14.14
CA ASP A 147 8.32 9.96 13.50
C ASP A 147 9.21 9.06 12.64
N ASN A 148 9.28 7.78 12.95
CA ASN A 148 10.10 6.84 12.17
C ASN A 148 9.60 6.66 10.74
N PHE A 149 8.32 6.98 10.48
CA PHE A 149 7.71 6.77 9.18
C PHE A 149 7.79 7.99 8.27
N SER A 150 8.12 9.17 8.79
CA SER A 150 8.02 10.44 8.07
C SER A 150 8.86 10.49 6.80
N GLU A 151 10.10 10.04 6.86
CA GLU A 151 11.01 10.08 5.71
C GLU A 151 10.55 9.16 4.57
N ALA A 152 10.20 7.93 4.89
CA ALA A 152 9.72 6.96 3.89
C ALA A 152 8.38 7.41 3.29
N GLU A 153 7.50 7.96 4.10
CA GLU A 153 6.24 8.54 3.68
C GLU A 153 6.45 9.67 2.67
N GLU A 154 7.39 10.57 2.97
CA GLU A 154 7.73 11.68 2.07
C GLU A 154 8.26 11.17 0.73
N LYS A 155 9.11 10.15 0.74
CA LYS A 155 9.62 9.54 -0.49
C LYS A 155 8.49 9.03 -1.39
N ALA A 156 7.50 8.35 -0.82
CA ALA A 156 6.36 7.83 -1.56
C ALA A 156 5.52 8.97 -2.15
N ILE A 157 5.22 9.98 -1.34
CA ILE A 157 4.42 11.14 -1.77
C ILE A 157 5.12 11.90 -2.89
N GLN A 158 6.41 12.17 -2.73
CA GLN A 158 7.17 12.93 -3.72
C GLN A 158 7.30 12.17 -5.04
N GLU A 159 7.47 10.87 -5.00
CA GLU A 159 7.55 10.05 -6.21
C GLU A 159 6.23 10.07 -6.98
N LEU A 160 5.09 9.96 -6.30
CA LEU A 160 3.78 10.04 -6.93
C LEU A 160 3.53 11.42 -7.53
N LYS A 161 3.92 12.49 -6.83
CA LYS A 161 3.83 13.86 -7.36
C LYS A 161 4.71 14.04 -8.60
N LYS A 162 5.93 13.52 -8.57
CA LYS A 162 6.86 13.58 -9.69
C LYS A 162 6.29 12.91 -10.93
N GLN A 163 5.62 11.77 -10.75
CA GLN A 163 4.98 11.02 -11.83
C GLN A 163 3.62 11.58 -12.23
N GLN A 164 3.15 12.60 -11.55
CA GLN A 164 1.85 13.25 -11.82
C GLN A 164 0.66 12.30 -11.81
N LYS A 165 0.71 11.29 -10.94
CA LYS A 165 -0.38 10.32 -10.81
C LYS A 165 -1.33 10.74 -9.70
N PRO A 166 -2.66 10.55 -9.90
CA PRO A 166 -3.62 10.78 -8.82
C PRO A 166 -3.34 9.84 -7.66
N PHE A 167 -3.42 10.35 -6.44
CA PHE A 167 -3.20 9.51 -5.26
C PHE A 167 -3.85 10.12 -4.02
N ILE A 168 -4.01 9.27 -3.02
CA ILE A 168 -4.49 9.66 -1.70
C ILE A 168 -3.58 9.02 -0.65
N VAL A 169 -3.50 9.66 0.51
CA VAL A 169 -2.75 9.12 1.65
C VAL A 169 -3.73 8.56 2.66
N LEU A 170 -3.51 7.33 3.11
CA LEU A 170 -4.25 6.72 4.19
C LEU A 170 -3.37 6.62 5.41
N VAL A 171 -3.84 7.18 6.53
CA VAL A 171 -3.18 7.05 7.82
C VAL A 171 -3.84 5.88 8.55
N ASN A 172 -3.15 4.75 8.59
CA ASN A 172 -3.62 3.56 9.28
C ASN A 172 -3.46 3.77 10.79
N SER A 173 -4.56 3.68 11.53
CA SER A 173 -4.61 3.93 12.96
C SER A 173 -5.49 2.89 13.66
N GLN A 174 -5.14 2.52 14.88
CA GLN A 174 -6.03 1.71 15.72
C GLN A 174 -7.31 2.45 16.07
N MET A 175 -7.22 3.78 16.19
CA MET A 175 -8.34 4.63 16.57
C MET A 175 -8.45 5.79 15.59
N PRO A 176 -8.96 5.56 14.37
CA PRO A 176 -8.93 6.58 13.31
C PRO A 176 -9.82 7.80 13.59
N TYR A 177 -10.72 7.70 14.57
CA TYR A 177 -11.61 8.81 14.95
C TYR A 177 -11.03 9.69 16.06
N LYS A 178 -9.90 9.30 16.66
CA LYS A 178 -9.29 10.07 17.75
C LYS A 178 -8.50 11.25 17.22
N ASP A 179 -8.36 12.27 18.05
CA ASP A 179 -7.66 13.51 17.70
C ASP A 179 -6.22 13.27 17.24
N ALA A 180 -5.52 12.33 17.85
CA ALA A 180 -4.14 12.03 17.46
C ALA A 180 -4.02 11.56 16.01
N ALA A 181 -4.92 10.68 15.57
CA ALA A 181 -4.95 10.22 14.19
C ALA A 181 -5.34 11.34 13.22
N LEU A 182 -6.38 12.09 13.57
CA LEU A 182 -6.85 13.21 12.75
C LEU A 182 -5.78 14.28 12.61
N LYS A 183 -5.02 14.54 13.67
CA LYS A 183 -3.91 15.49 13.65
C LYS A 183 -2.80 15.03 12.70
N THR A 184 -2.46 13.75 12.72
CA THR A 184 -1.46 13.19 11.81
C THR A 184 -1.88 13.38 10.35
N ALA A 185 -3.14 13.08 10.02
CA ALA A 185 -3.67 13.28 8.67
C ALA A 185 -3.65 14.77 8.27
N GLU A 186 -4.04 15.66 9.19
CA GLU A 186 -4.03 17.09 8.92
C GLU A 186 -2.62 17.61 8.66
N GLU A 187 -1.63 17.17 9.43
CA GLU A 187 -0.23 17.56 9.22
C GLU A 187 0.27 17.15 7.84
N ILE A 188 -0.09 15.93 7.38
CA ILE A 188 0.25 15.45 6.05
C ILE A 188 -0.42 16.31 4.97
N GLN A 189 -1.70 16.60 5.14
CA GLN A 189 -2.45 17.44 4.19
C GLN A 189 -1.83 18.82 4.05
N GLN A 190 -1.46 19.43 5.15
CA GLN A 190 -0.88 20.77 5.15
C GLN A 190 0.54 20.78 4.59
N LYS A 191 1.36 19.81 4.97
CA LYS A 191 2.75 19.73 4.54
C LYS A 191 2.90 19.46 3.04
N TYR A 192 2.12 18.53 2.52
CA TYR A 192 2.27 18.06 1.13
C TYR A 192 1.17 18.53 0.18
N LYS A 193 0.14 19.20 0.70
CA LYS A 193 -1.01 19.65 -0.10
C LYS A 193 -1.69 18.50 -0.81
N VAL A 194 -1.98 17.43 -0.07
CA VAL A 194 -2.60 16.21 -0.58
C VAL A 194 -3.80 15.84 0.30
N THR A 195 -4.66 14.96 -0.22
CA THR A 195 -5.75 14.41 0.58
C THR A 195 -5.22 13.30 1.46
N ALA A 196 -5.51 13.35 2.75
CA ALA A 196 -5.17 12.29 3.69
C ALA A 196 -6.40 11.93 4.52
N LEU A 197 -6.69 10.64 4.62
CA LEU A 197 -7.80 10.10 5.40
C LEU A 197 -7.27 9.16 6.47
N THR A 198 -7.95 9.13 7.61
CA THR A 198 -7.65 8.16 8.67
C THR A 198 -8.52 6.92 8.49
N VAL A 199 -7.92 5.75 8.62
CA VAL A 199 -8.63 4.47 8.53
C VAL A 199 -8.01 3.46 9.48
N ASN A 200 -8.74 2.41 9.80
CA ASN A 200 -8.17 1.21 10.40
C ASN A 200 -8.22 0.12 9.34
N CYS A 201 -7.06 -0.23 8.78
CA CYS A 201 -7.00 -1.20 7.68
C CYS A 201 -7.51 -2.58 8.06
N ASP A 202 -7.37 -2.99 9.32
CA ASP A 202 -7.90 -4.25 9.81
C ASP A 202 -9.43 -4.28 9.87
N GLN A 203 -10.06 -3.11 9.97
CA GLN A 203 -11.50 -2.96 10.14
C GLN A 203 -12.16 -2.16 9.03
N LEU A 204 -11.55 -2.15 7.85
CA LEU A 204 -12.11 -1.47 6.68
C LEU A 204 -13.49 -2.01 6.33
N ARG A 205 -14.39 -1.09 5.97
CA ARG A 205 -15.73 -1.39 5.50
C ARG A 205 -15.88 -0.92 4.05
N LYS A 206 -16.94 -1.40 3.40
CA LYS A 206 -17.25 -0.97 2.02
C LYS A 206 -17.37 0.54 1.90
N GLU A 207 -17.96 1.19 2.90
CA GLU A 207 -18.14 2.64 2.96
C GLU A 207 -16.79 3.37 2.96
N ASP A 208 -15.81 2.84 3.68
CA ASP A 208 -14.46 3.40 3.72
C ASP A 208 -13.81 3.33 2.33
N ILE A 209 -13.92 2.19 1.68
CA ILE A 209 -13.36 1.99 0.34
C ILE A 209 -14.05 2.89 -0.68
N ALA A 210 -15.37 3.01 -0.62
CA ALA A 210 -16.12 3.91 -1.49
C ALA A 210 -15.64 5.35 -1.35
N ARG A 211 -15.43 5.80 -0.12
CA ARG A 211 -14.91 7.15 0.16
C ARG A 211 -13.49 7.33 -0.38
N ILE A 212 -12.62 6.33 -0.21
CA ILE A 212 -11.26 6.36 -0.72
C ILE A 212 -11.26 6.49 -2.25
N LEU A 213 -12.03 5.65 -2.93
CA LEU A 213 -12.11 5.67 -4.38
C LEU A 213 -12.70 6.98 -4.91
N GLU A 214 -13.72 7.51 -4.25
CA GLU A 214 -14.28 8.81 -4.60
C GLU A 214 -13.22 9.90 -4.55
N LYS A 215 -12.40 9.92 -3.49
CA LYS A 215 -11.35 10.94 -3.31
C LYS A 215 -10.21 10.81 -4.30
N VAL A 216 -9.87 9.62 -4.74
CA VAL A 216 -8.73 9.41 -5.65
C VAL A 216 -9.12 9.45 -7.12
N LEU A 217 -10.36 9.09 -7.47
CA LEU A 217 -10.83 9.06 -8.86
C LEU A 217 -11.50 10.36 -9.30
N TYR A 218 -12.00 11.13 -8.35
CA TYR A 218 -12.71 12.37 -8.59
C TYR A 218 -12.11 13.49 -7.73
#